data_c3d86c5d0f26f8019cfdb9f79a55bfa5
#
_entry.id   c3d86c5d0f26f8019cfdb9f79a55bfa5
#
_cell.length_a   1.000
_cell.length_b   1.000
_cell.length_c   1.000
_cell.angle_alpha   90.00
_cell.angle_beta   90.00
_cell.angle_gamma   90.00
#
_symmetry.space_group_name_H-M   'P 1'
#
loop_
_entity.id
_entity.type
_entity.pdbx_description
1 polymer ?
#
loop_
_entity_poly.entity_id
_entity_poly.type
_entity_poly.pdbx_seq_one_letter_code
_entity_poly.pdbx_strand_id
1 'polypeptide(L)'
;GINPAQQRQLDRIRQASEAKNTFEIVAKEWLQTKDWEDVTKNRRLDMLERVVFPSIGNMPVREITPAHVLDILQKTAKRGAPTVAAEARRTMSAVFEFAVATLRADSDPVWPVRKALPANKTQHKPALSKEQIGKLLSDFANHRCSFQVSHCMQLMWWTLARPTEVAEAAWDEFDLEKAVWRIPAQRMKARKEHIVPLPRQAVEMLKGLHAITGNRKHLFPGRDDRNAPMSAASLRQAIKALGWSGTYSPHATRTSGSTRLNEMGYRPDAIEAQLAHADQNNVRRTYNHATYFEKQQAKMQDWADRLDEWKGQA
;
A
#
# COMPACT_ATOMS: atom_id res chain seq x y z
N GLY A 1 -54.71 -2.28 26.79
CA GLY A 1 -54.33 -3.02 25.58
C GLY A 1 -54.05 -2.04 24.47
N ILE A 2 -52.97 -2.21 23.74
CA ILE A 2 -52.60 -1.38 22.61
C ILE A 2 -53.63 -1.64 21.47
N ASN A 3 -54.16 -0.58 20.87
CA ASN A 3 -55.14 -0.71 19.79
C ASN A 3 -54.45 -1.41 18.58
N PRO A 4 -54.98 -2.52 18.04
CA PRO A 4 -54.39 -3.24 16.91
C PRO A 4 -54.13 -2.41 15.69
N ALA A 5 -54.88 -1.34 15.45
CA ALA A 5 -54.70 -0.39 14.35
C ALA A 5 -53.44 0.48 14.59
N GLN A 6 -53.24 0.95 15.81
CA GLN A 6 -52.04 1.71 16.20
C GLN A 6 -50.78 0.84 16.12
N GLN A 7 -50.89 -0.41 16.55
CA GLN A 7 -49.78 -1.36 16.45
C GLN A 7 -49.37 -1.57 14.98
N ARG A 8 -50.30 -1.84 14.09
CA ARG A 8 -50.04 -1.98 12.65
C ARG A 8 -49.44 -0.72 12.02
N GLN A 9 -49.84 0.45 12.47
CA GLN A 9 -49.28 1.72 11.99
C GLN A 9 -47.82 1.91 12.46
N LEU A 10 -47.53 1.60 13.73
CA LEU A 10 -46.19 1.62 14.29
C LEU A 10 -45.28 0.59 13.60
N ASP A 11 -45.76 -0.62 13.34
CA ASP A 11 -45.03 -1.64 12.63
C ASP A 11 -44.69 -1.22 11.17
N ARG A 12 -45.63 -0.57 10.47
CA ARG A 12 -45.36 -0.01 9.13
C ARG A 12 -44.31 1.10 9.15
N ILE A 13 -44.39 2.01 10.13
CA ILE A 13 -43.40 3.10 10.27
C ILE A 13 -42.03 2.49 10.60
N ARG A 14 -41.99 1.49 11.47
CA ARG A 14 -40.75 0.77 11.82
C ARG A 14 -40.17 0.05 10.61
N GLN A 15 -40.98 -0.72 9.86
CA GLN A 15 -40.53 -1.40 8.63
C GLN A 15 -40.04 -0.42 7.55
N ALA A 16 -40.74 0.72 7.37
CA ALA A 16 -40.31 1.75 6.43
C ALA A 16 -38.98 2.41 6.86
N SER A 17 -38.79 2.59 8.17
CA SER A 17 -37.52 3.09 8.72
C SER A 17 -36.39 2.03 8.60
N GLU A 18 -36.68 0.77 8.86
CA GLU A 18 -35.74 -0.34 8.77
C GLU A 18 -35.29 -0.61 7.34
N ALA A 19 -36.19 -0.49 6.34
CA ALA A 19 -35.88 -0.59 4.92
C ALA A 19 -34.89 0.49 4.44
N LYS A 20 -34.84 1.65 5.12
CA LYS A 20 -33.87 2.73 4.85
C LYS A 20 -32.53 2.54 5.58
N ASN A 21 -32.44 1.59 6.50
CA ASN A 21 -31.28 1.35 7.35
C ASN A 21 -30.71 -0.05 7.14
N THR A 22 -30.65 -0.51 5.88
CA THR A 22 -29.96 -1.77 5.58
C THR A 22 -28.44 -1.60 5.71
N PHE A 23 -27.74 -2.70 5.95
CA PHE A 23 -26.27 -2.67 6.12
C PHE A 23 -25.57 -2.04 4.91
N GLU A 24 -26.01 -2.34 3.70
CA GLU A 24 -25.43 -1.77 2.48
C GLU A 24 -25.58 -0.25 2.40
N ILE A 25 -26.78 0.28 2.70
CA ILE A 25 -27.02 1.72 2.69
C ILE A 25 -26.13 2.41 3.73
N VAL A 26 -26.11 1.88 4.96
CA VAL A 26 -25.30 2.45 6.04
C VAL A 26 -23.79 2.35 5.74
N ALA A 27 -23.33 1.26 5.14
CA ALA A 27 -21.93 1.08 4.77
C ALA A 27 -21.50 2.05 3.66
N LYS A 28 -22.36 2.29 2.65
CA LYS A 28 -22.09 3.27 1.58
C LYS A 28 -22.05 4.70 2.13
N GLU A 29 -22.96 5.07 3.02
CA GLU A 29 -22.91 6.36 3.71
C GLU A 29 -21.63 6.50 4.55
N TRP A 30 -21.30 5.48 5.33
CA TRP A 30 -20.06 5.48 6.11
C TRP A 30 -18.82 5.67 5.23
N LEU A 31 -18.74 5.04 4.06
CA LEU A 31 -17.63 5.24 3.12
C LEU A 31 -17.54 6.70 2.63
N GLN A 32 -18.68 7.39 2.46
CA GLN A 32 -18.69 8.79 2.06
C GLN A 32 -18.15 9.73 3.15
N THR A 33 -18.31 9.38 4.43
CA THR A 33 -17.79 10.18 5.54
C THR A 33 -16.26 10.13 5.66
N LYS A 34 -15.57 9.23 4.92
CA LYS A 34 -14.14 9.05 5.06
C LYS A 34 -13.37 9.94 4.08
N ASP A 35 -12.40 10.68 4.61
CA ASP A 35 -11.41 11.41 3.81
C ASP A 35 -10.30 10.44 3.35
N TRP A 36 -10.69 9.45 2.55
CA TRP A 36 -9.78 8.50 1.94
C TRP A 36 -9.64 8.76 0.46
N GLU A 37 -8.50 8.40 -0.11
CA GLU A 37 -8.31 8.37 -1.55
C GLU A 37 -9.28 7.37 -2.21
N ASP A 38 -9.71 7.69 -3.43
CA ASP A 38 -10.70 6.88 -4.18
C ASP A 38 -10.28 5.41 -4.31
N VAL A 39 -8.98 5.16 -4.50
CA VAL A 39 -8.43 3.79 -4.55
C VAL A 39 -8.72 3.02 -3.26
N THR A 40 -8.62 3.67 -2.11
CA THR A 40 -8.89 3.05 -0.80
C THR A 40 -10.39 2.82 -0.62
N LYS A 41 -11.23 3.81 -0.98
CA LYS A 41 -12.69 3.69 -0.93
C LYS A 41 -13.19 2.57 -1.83
N ASN A 42 -12.75 2.54 -3.09
CA ASN A 42 -13.15 1.53 -4.07
C ASN A 42 -12.73 0.12 -3.65
N ARG A 43 -11.53 -0.03 -3.10
CA ARG A 43 -11.08 -1.33 -2.56
C ARG A 43 -11.93 -1.81 -1.38
N ARG A 44 -12.36 -0.89 -0.51
CA ARG A 44 -13.25 -1.22 0.61
C ARG A 44 -14.64 -1.61 0.12
N LEU A 45 -15.18 -0.85 -0.83
CA LEU A 45 -16.47 -1.12 -1.43
C LEU A 45 -16.48 -2.49 -2.14
N ASP A 46 -15.48 -2.76 -2.99
CA ASP A 46 -15.33 -4.04 -3.70
C ASP A 46 -15.25 -5.24 -2.72
N MET A 47 -14.55 -5.09 -1.60
CA MET A 47 -14.53 -6.12 -0.56
C MET A 47 -15.92 -6.30 0.07
N LEU A 48 -16.64 -5.22 0.38
CA LEU A 48 -17.99 -5.27 0.94
C LEU A 48 -18.96 -5.95 -0.04
N GLU A 49 -18.94 -5.56 -1.31
CA GLU A 49 -19.80 -6.11 -2.37
C GLU A 49 -19.58 -7.61 -2.59
N ARG A 50 -18.33 -8.06 -2.57
CA ARG A 50 -18.02 -9.47 -2.82
C ARG A 50 -18.14 -10.38 -1.61
N VAL A 51 -17.95 -9.85 -0.40
CA VAL A 51 -17.80 -10.67 0.80
C VAL A 51 -18.96 -10.48 1.78
N VAL A 52 -19.43 -9.25 1.97
CA VAL A 52 -20.35 -8.93 3.07
C VAL A 52 -21.77 -8.74 2.57
N PHE A 53 -21.99 -7.91 1.55
CA PHE A 53 -23.32 -7.59 1.03
C PHE A 53 -24.13 -8.80 0.56
N PRO A 54 -23.55 -9.84 -0.06
CA PRO A 54 -24.31 -11.02 -0.45
C PRO A 54 -25.02 -11.73 0.72
N SER A 55 -24.52 -11.55 1.95
CA SER A 55 -25.08 -12.22 3.14
C SER A 55 -25.98 -11.30 3.98
N ILE A 56 -25.55 -10.04 4.19
CA ILE A 56 -26.23 -9.12 5.12
C ILE A 56 -26.55 -7.74 4.52
N GLY A 57 -26.22 -7.50 3.24
CA GLY A 57 -26.37 -6.17 2.62
C GLY A 57 -27.78 -5.62 2.71
N ASN A 58 -28.80 -6.45 2.43
CA ASN A 58 -30.21 -6.09 2.44
C ASN A 58 -30.87 -6.23 3.81
N MET A 59 -30.13 -6.68 4.85
CA MET A 59 -30.69 -6.81 6.19
C MET A 59 -30.67 -5.47 6.92
N PRO A 60 -31.75 -5.12 7.65
CA PRO A 60 -31.72 -3.99 8.56
C PRO A 60 -30.57 -4.16 9.59
N VAL A 61 -29.81 -3.09 9.84
CA VAL A 61 -28.60 -3.17 10.72
C VAL A 61 -28.93 -3.66 12.13
N ARG A 62 -30.15 -3.42 12.63
CA ARG A 62 -30.61 -3.89 13.95
C ARG A 62 -30.86 -5.38 14.01
N GLU A 63 -31.13 -6.04 12.89
CA GLU A 63 -31.43 -7.48 12.83
C GLU A 63 -30.16 -8.33 12.66
N ILE A 64 -29.02 -7.70 12.36
CA ILE A 64 -27.79 -8.40 12.17
C ILE A 64 -27.20 -8.84 13.50
N THR A 65 -27.06 -10.15 13.65
CA THR A 65 -26.58 -10.78 14.89
C THR A 65 -25.09 -11.16 14.78
N PRO A 66 -24.42 -11.44 15.91
CA PRO A 66 -23.06 -12.00 15.90
C PRO A 66 -22.92 -13.30 15.09
N ALA A 67 -23.99 -14.11 15.01
CA ALA A 67 -23.99 -15.36 14.23
C ALA A 67 -23.85 -15.08 12.72
N HIS A 68 -24.55 -14.07 12.18
CA HIS A 68 -24.42 -13.65 10.79
C HIS A 68 -22.99 -13.20 10.48
N VAL A 69 -22.39 -12.40 11.36
CA VAL A 69 -21.01 -11.93 11.20
C VAL A 69 -20.04 -13.11 11.23
N LEU A 70 -20.19 -14.02 12.19
CA LEU A 70 -19.31 -15.18 12.34
C LEU A 70 -19.35 -16.08 11.10
N ASP A 71 -20.52 -16.33 10.54
CA ASP A 71 -20.69 -17.12 9.31
C ASP A 71 -19.92 -16.53 8.13
N ILE A 72 -20.05 -15.22 7.90
CA ILE A 72 -19.29 -14.51 6.84
C ILE A 72 -17.78 -14.68 7.04
N LEU A 73 -17.29 -14.44 8.26
CA LEU A 73 -15.87 -14.50 8.58
C LEU A 73 -15.31 -15.92 8.40
N GLN A 74 -16.05 -16.94 8.88
CA GLN A 74 -15.64 -18.34 8.76
C GLN A 74 -15.66 -18.82 7.32
N LYS A 75 -16.69 -18.49 6.54
CA LYS A 75 -16.77 -18.82 5.10
C LYS A 75 -15.61 -18.21 4.32
N THR A 76 -15.29 -16.95 4.62
CA THR A 76 -14.19 -16.24 3.96
C THR A 76 -12.82 -16.85 4.33
N ALA A 77 -12.61 -17.17 5.60
CA ALA A 77 -11.37 -17.80 6.05
C ALA A 77 -11.18 -19.22 5.48
N LYS A 78 -12.25 -20.04 5.45
CA LYS A 78 -12.25 -21.40 4.86
C LYS A 78 -11.94 -21.41 3.36
N ARG A 79 -12.27 -20.35 2.63
CA ARG A 79 -11.90 -20.17 1.20
C ARG A 79 -10.42 -19.81 0.99
N GLY A 80 -9.59 -19.83 2.04
CA GLY A 80 -8.16 -19.50 1.97
C GLY A 80 -7.85 -18.01 1.99
N ALA A 81 -8.80 -17.15 2.39
CA ALA A 81 -8.65 -15.69 2.43
C ALA A 81 -8.70 -15.10 3.87
N PRO A 82 -7.85 -15.56 4.83
CA PRO A 82 -7.93 -15.11 6.21
C PRO A 82 -7.65 -13.61 6.39
N THR A 83 -6.81 -13.03 5.52
CA THR A 83 -6.53 -11.59 5.51
C THR A 83 -7.77 -10.78 5.12
N VAL A 84 -8.54 -11.26 4.12
CA VAL A 84 -9.79 -10.64 3.70
C VAL A 84 -10.85 -10.77 4.80
N ALA A 85 -10.94 -11.91 5.47
CA ALA A 85 -11.82 -12.08 6.62
C ALA A 85 -11.49 -11.09 7.76
N ALA A 86 -10.21 -10.89 8.07
CA ALA A 86 -9.78 -9.91 9.06
C ALA A 86 -10.07 -8.46 8.64
N GLU A 87 -9.99 -8.15 7.34
CA GLU A 87 -10.34 -6.85 6.77
C GLU A 87 -11.86 -6.63 6.81
N ALA A 88 -12.66 -7.62 6.41
CA ALA A 88 -14.12 -7.60 6.48
C ALA A 88 -14.60 -7.37 7.93
N ARG A 89 -14.02 -8.08 8.90
CA ARG A 89 -14.32 -7.90 10.32
C ARG A 89 -14.12 -6.46 10.76
N ARG A 90 -12.94 -5.86 10.47
CA ARG A 90 -12.63 -4.48 10.85
C ARG A 90 -13.57 -3.48 10.18
N THR A 91 -13.89 -3.71 8.91
CA THR A 91 -14.77 -2.82 8.16
C THR A 91 -16.22 -2.91 8.64
N MET A 92 -16.75 -4.12 8.89
CA MET A 92 -18.08 -4.30 9.48
C MET A 92 -18.19 -3.61 10.84
N SER A 93 -17.20 -3.79 11.74
CA SER A 93 -17.19 -3.13 13.05
C SER A 93 -17.24 -1.60 12.90
N ALA A 94 -16.44 -1.01 12.02
CA ALA A 94 -16.45 0.43 11.78
C ALA A 94 -17.78 0.94 11.19
N VAL A 95 -18.46 0.15 10.36
CA VAL A 95 -19.81 0.46 9.88
C VAL A 95 -20.84 0.41 11.01
N PHE A 96 -20.75 -0.60 11.89
CA PHE A 96 -21.65 -0.69 13.06
C PHE A 96 -21.38 0.41 14.08
N GLU A 97 -20.12 0.78 14.32
CA GLU A 97 -19.78 1.96 15.15
C GLU A 97 -20.44 3.23 14.60
N PHE A 98 -20.42 3.42 13.28
CA PHE A 98 -21.14 4.53 12.64
C PHE A 98 -22.66 4.41 12.77
N ALA A 99 -23.23 3.19 12.61
CA ALA A 99 -24.65 2.95 12.78
C ALA A 99 -25.12 3.25 14.22
N VAL A 100 -24.32 2.88 15.22
CA VAL A 100 -24.59 3.19 16.63
C VAL A 100 -24.50 4.69 16.89
N ALA A 101 -23.45 5.34 16.40
CA ALA A 101 -23.28 6.79 16.53
C ALA A 101 -24.40 7.61 15.88
N THR A 102 -25.05 7.06 14.84
CA THR A 102 -26.21 7.67 14.14
C THR A 102 -27.56 7.11 14.61
N LEU A 103 -27.58 6.39 15.73
CA LEU A 103 -28.78 5.82 16.37
C LEU A 103 -29.57 4.81 15.49
N ARG A 104 -28.90 4.20 14.51
CA ARG A 104 -29.49 3.19 13.61
C ARG A 104 -29.32 1.77 14.10
N ALA A 105 -28.33 1.53 14.98
CA ALA A 105 -28.10 0.26 15.66
C ALA A 105 -27.90 0.51 17.16
N ASP A 106 -28.16 -0.53 17.97
CA ASP A 106 -28.05 -0.44 19.41
C ASP A 106 -26.67 -0.95 19.91
N SER A 107 -25.97 -1.75 19.11
CA SER A 107 -24.66 -2.31 19.44
C SER A 107 -23.91 -2.79 18.18
N ASP A 108 -22.61 -3.06 18.34
CA ASP A 108 -21.76 -3.69 17.32
C ASP A 108 -21.78 -5.22 17.46
N PRO A 109 -22.44 -5.97 16.55
CA PRO A 109 -22.47 -7.43 16.58
C PRO A 109 -21.15 -8.09 16.24
N VAL A 110 -20.16 -7.34 15.77
CA VAL A 110 -18.81 -7.85 15.45
C VAL A 110 -17.97 -8.02 16.71
N TRP A 111 -18.22 -7.19 17.72
CA TRP A 111 -17.45 -7.17 18.95
C TRP A 111 -17.39 -8.54 19.67
N PRO A 112 -18.52 -9.27 19.90
CA PRO A 112 -18.47 -10.58 20.55
C PRO A 112 -17.64 -11.61 19.81
N VAL A 113 -17.60 -11.55 18.47
CA VAL A 113 -16.93 -12.55 17.62
C VAL A 113 -15.53 -12.11 17.16
N ARG A 114 -15.00 -10.97 17.63
CA ARG A 114 -13.72 -10.43 17.21
C ARG A 114 -12.51 -11.35 17.40
N LYS A 115 -12.60 -12.30 18.32
CA LYS A 115 -11.57 -13.30 18.63
C LYS A 115 -11.90 -14.70 18.10
N ALA A 116 -13.02 -14.87 17.40
CA ALA A 116 -13.48 -16.18 16.93
C ALA A 116 -12.61 -16.75 15.79
N LEU A 117 -11.86 -15.93 15.08
CA LEU A 117 -10.89 -16.37 14.09
C LEU A 117 -9.47 -16.35 14.66
N PRO A 118 -8.63 -17.33 14.27
CA PRO A 118 -7.21 -17.30 14.60
C PRO A 118 -6.57 -15.98 14.12
N ALA A 119 -5.63 -15.46 14.88
CA ALA A 119 -4.84 -14.33 14.46
C ALA A 119 -4.09 -14.68 13.17
N ASN A 120 -4.23 -13.84 12.14
CA ASN A 120 -3.49 -14.01 10.90
C ASN A 120 -2.01 -13.70 11.18
N LYS A 121 -1.18 -14.74 11.21
CA LYS A 121 0.27 -14.59 11.35
C LYS A 121 0.82 -14.11 10.01
N THR A 122 1.05 -12.82 9.88
CA THR A 122 1.75 -12.27 8.72
C THR A 122 3.20 -12.75 8.77
N GLN A 123 3.59 -13.60 7.83
CA GLN A 123 4.99 -13.95 7.65
C GLN A 123 5.66 -12.83 6.84
N HIS A 124 6.50 -12.04 7.49
CA HIS A 124 7.35 -11.09 6.80
C HIS A 124 8.46 -11.84 6.06
N LYS A 125 8.69 -11.50 4.81
CA LYS A 125 9.83 -12.05 4.08
C LYS A 125 11.11 -11.51 4.71
N PRO A 126 12.12 -12.36 4.96
CA PRO A 126 13.40 -11.91 5.51
C PRO A 126 14.10 -10.96 4.52
N ALA A 127 15.02 -10.16 5.05
CA ALA A 127 15.91 -9.37 4.21
C ALA A 127 16.77 -10.29 3.34
N LEU A 128 16.93 -9.95 2.06
CA LEU A 128 17.81 -10.70 1.15
C LEU A 128 19.27 -10.57 1.61
N SER A 129 20.04 -11.64 1.43
CA SER A 129 21.50 -11.59 1.59
C SER A 129 22.14 -10.77 0.45
N LYS A 130 23.44 -10.43 0.56
CA LYS A 130 24.20 -9.70 -0.46
C LYS A 130 24.21 -10.47 -1.79
N GLU A 131 24.46 -11.76 -1.72
CA GLU A 131 24.49 -12.70 -2.85
C GLU A 131 23.09 -12.78 -3.52
N GLN A 132 22.03 -12.84 -2.72
CA GLN A 132 20.66 -12.85 -3.24
C GLN A 132 20.29 -11.52 -3.91
N ILE A 133 20.74 -10.38 -3.38
CA ILE A 133 20.55 -9.07 -4.01
C ILE A 133 21.28 -9.02 -5.35
N GLY A 134 22.55 -9.41 -5.37
CA GLY A 134 23.35 -9.46 -6.60
C GLY A 134 22.69 -10.33 -7.67
N LYS A 135 22.31 -11.57 -7.30
CA LYS A 135 21.60 -12.47 -8.21
C LYS A 135 20.29 -11.89 -8.71
N LEU A 136 19.47 -11.30 -7.84
CA LEU A 136 18.21 -10.68 -8.24
C LEU A 136 18.42 -9.58 -9.28
N LEU A 137 19.40 -8.69 -9.04
CA LEU A 137 19.71 -7.59 -9.96
C LEU A 137 20.28 -8.09 -11.28
N SER A 138 21.10 -9.15 -11.26
CA SER A 138 21.62 -9.83 -12.45
C SER A 138 20.48 -10.50 -13.24
N ASP A 139 19.59 -11.23 -12.56
CA ASP A 139 18.43 -11.86 -13.19
C ASP A 139 17.53 -10.84 -13.89
N PHE A 140 17.28 -9.67 -13.27
CA PHE A 140 16.51 -8.57 -13.90
C PHE A 140 17.23 -7.92 -15.09
N ALA A 141 18.55 -7.80 -15.03
CA ALA A 141 19.34 -7.23 -16.13
C ALA A 141 19.37 -8.15 -17.35
N ASN A 142 19.39 -9.47 -17.13
CA ASN A 142 19.53 -10.47 -18.19
C ASN A 142 18.17 -11.00 -18.70
N HIS A 143 17.08 -10.71 -17.99
CA HIS A 143 15.75 -11.20 -18.38
C HIS A 143 15.15 -10.36 -19.49
N ARG A 144 14.40 -11.01 -20.40
CA ARG A 144 13.64 -10.35 -21.48
C ARG A 144 12.38 -9.63 -20.98
N CYS A 145 12.42 -9.03 -19.76
CA CYS A 145 11.37 -8.12 -19.35
C CYS A 145 11.45 -6.80 -20.13
N SER A 146 10.34 -6.04 -20.14
CA SER A 146 10.39 -4.73 -20.77
C SER A 146 11.44 -3.85 -20.07
N PHE A 147 12.10 -2.98 -20.82
CA PHE A 147 13.10 -2.07 -20.25
C PHE A 147 12.51 -1.24 -19.11
N GLN A 148 11.22 -0.86 -19.16
CA GLN A 148 10.55 -0.14 -18.09
C GLN A 148 10.60 -0.91 -16.76
N VAL A 149 10.34 -2.21 -16.79
CA VAL A 149 10.33 -3.04 -15.58
C VAL A 149 11.76 -3.18 -15.02
N SER A 150 12.74 -3.40 -15.87
CA SER A 150 14.15 -3.50 -15.46
C SER A 150 14.66 -2.19 -14.85
N HIS A 151 14.45 -1.06 -15.53
CA HIS A 151 14.89 0.26 -15.04
C HIS A 151 14.13 0.70 -13.78
N CYS A 152 12.82 0.39 -13.69
CA CYS A 152 12.04 0.64 -12.50
C CYS A 152 12.57 -0.16 -11.30
N MET A 153 12.94 -1.42 -11.50
CA MET A 153 13.55 -2.25 -10.46
C MET A 153 14.90 -1.70 -10.02
N GLN A 154 15.76 -1.30 -10.95
CA GLN A 154 17.07 -0.70 -10.65
C GLN A 154 16.90 0.60 -9.86
N LEU A 155 16.03 1.52 -10.32
CA LEU A 155 15.77 2.77 -9.62
C LEU A 155 15.23 2.54 -8.21
N MET A 156 14.36 1.54 -8.04
CA MET A 156 13.82 1.17 -6.73
C MET A 156 14.94 0.68 -5.77
N TRP A 157 15.91 -0.09 -6.26
CA TRP A 157 17.04 -0.53 -5.46
C TRP A 157 18.02 0.61 -5.15
N TRP A 158 18.31 1.48 -6.09
CA TRP A 158 19.21 2.62 -5.86
C TRP A 158 18.64 3.68 -4.92
N THR A 159 17.31 3.84 -4.89
CA THR A 159 16.65 4.91 -4.11
C THR A 159 15.98 4.42 -2.85
N LEU A 160 15.69 3.13 -2.74
CA LEU A 160 14.87 2.52 -1.68
C LEU A 160 13.47 3.17 -1.54
N ALA A 161 12.99 3.87 -2.58
CA ALA A 161 11.65 4.43 -2.63
C ALA A 161 10.58 3.32 -2.73
N ARG A 162 9.32 3.67 -2.44
CA ARG A 162 8.24 2.67 -2.51
C ARG A 162 7.97 2.25 -3.95
N PRO A 163 7.58 0.98 -4.19
CA PRO A 163 7.33 0.48 -5.56
C PRO A 163 6.36 1.34 -6.37
N THR A 164 5.31 1.87 -5.75
CA THR A 164 4.35 2.76 -6.39
C THR A 164 4.94 4.13 -6.68
N GLU A 165 5.75 4.69 -5.77
CA GLU A 165 6.45 5.95 -5.96
C GLU A 165 7.35 5.89 -7.18
N VAL A 166 8.10 4.79 -7.36
CA VAL A 166 8.98 4.60 -8.51
C VAL A 166 8.20 4.32 -9.79
N ALA A 167 7.22 3.41 -9.75
CA ALA A 167 6.46 3.03 -10.94
C ALA A 167 5.66 4.21 -11.55
N GLU A 168 5.19 5.12 -10.71
CA GLU A 168 4.39 6.29 -11.09
C GLU A 168 5.22 7.57 -11.25
N ALA A 169 6.55 7.51 -11.14
CA ALA A 169 7.44 8.66 -11.22
C ALA A 169 7.25 9.44 -12.52
N ALA A 170 7.20 10.77 -12.41
CA ALA A 170 7.06 11.68 -13.53
C ALA A 170 8.37 12.47 -13.76
N TRP A 171 8.64 12.87 -15.01
CA TRP A 171 9.89 13.52 -15.36
C TRP A 171 10.09 14.88 -14.69
N ASP A 172 9.03 15.61 -14.42
CA ASP A 172 9.04 16.92 -13.74
C ASP A 172 9.46 16.83 -12.26
N GLU A 173 9.53 15.63 -11.71
CA GLU A 173 10.00 15.39 -10.34
C GLU A 173 11.55 15.32 -10.24
N PHE A 174 12.26 15.23 -11.37
CA PHE A 174 13.70 14.96 -11.41
C PHE A 174 14.53 16.18 -11.80
N ASP A 175 15.50 16.55 -10.97
CA ASP A 175 16.58 17.47 -11.29
C ASP A 175 17.87 16.65 -11.48
N LEU A 176 18.13 16.26 -12.73
CA LEU A 176 19.29 15.40 -13.06
C LEU A 176 20.63 16.11 -12.93
N GLU A 177 20.66 17.46 -12.98
CA GLU A 177 21.89 18.25 -12.79
C GLU A 177 22.28 18.26 -11.31
N LYS A 178 21.30 18.41 -10.41
CA LYS A 178 21.51 18.36 -8.96
C LYS A 178 21.48 16.94 -8.40
N ALA A 179 21.24 15.94 -9.24
CA ALA A 179 21.07 14.53 -8.85
C ALA A 179 20.01 14.34 -7.74
N VAL A 180 18.81 14.89 -7.95
CA VAL A 180 17.72 14.91 -6.97
C VAL A 180 16.42 14.46 -7.62
N TRP A 181 15.68 13.63 -6.90
CA TRP A 181 14.27 13.31 -7.16
C TRP A 181 13.39 13.89 -6.06
N ARG A 182 12.44 14.75 -6.41
CA ARG A 182 11.47 15.38 -5.50
C ARG A 182 10.12 14.74 -5.66
N ILE A 183 9.75 13.86 -4.75
CA ILE A 183 8.44 13.21 -4.76
C ILE A 183 7.44 14.18 -4.10
N PRO A 184 6.43 14.68 -4.82
CA PRO A 184 5.50 15.67 -4.29
C PRO A 184 4.61 15.07 -3.19
N ALA A 185 4.18 15.91 -2.27
CA ALA A 185 3.39 15.52 -1.09
C ALA A 185 2.11 14.72 -1.44
N GLN A 186 1.49 15.03 -2.58
CA GLN A 186 0.27 14.37 -3.07
C GLN A 186 0.49 12.88 -3.36
N ARG A 187 1.72 12.48 -3.76
CA ARG A 187 2.09 11.10 -4.04
C ARG A 187 2.62 10.35 -2.82
N MET A 188 2.85 11.06 -1.72
CA MET A 188 3.41 10.49 -0.50
C MET A 188 2.31 10.09 0.48
N LYS A 189 2.41 8.86 1.02
CA LYS A 189 1.47 8.38 2.06
C LYS A 189 1.41 9.31 3.29
N ALA A 190 2.53 9.96 3.63
CA ALA A 190 2.62 10.89 4.76
C ALA A 190 2.18 12.32 4.40
N ARG A 191 1.73 12.57 3.14
CA ARG A 191 1.35 13.91 2.63
C ARG A 191 2.43 14.98 2.86
N LYS A 192 3.71 14.58 2.76
CA LYS A 192 4.88 15.48 2.87
C LYS A 192 5.82 15.18 1.72
N GLU A 193 6.37 16.23 1.10
CA GLU A 193 7.40 16.10 0.06
C GLU A 193 8.56 15.24 0.57
N HIS A 194 9.08 14.38 -0.30
CA HIS A 194 10.26 13.58 -0.02
C HIS A 194 11.35 13.85 -1.05
N ILE A 195 12.54 14.25 -0.57
CA ILE A 195 13.70 14.53 -1.40
C ILE A 195 14.62 13.32 -1.35
N VAL A 196 14.82 12.69 -2.51
CA VAL A 196 15.63 11.48 -2.68
C VAL A 196 16.89 11.84 -3.45
N PRO A 197 18.08 11.66 -2.86
CA PRO A 197 19.34 11.82 -3.62
C PRO A 197 19.50 10.67 -4.60
N LEU A 198 19.95 10.99 -5.79
CA LEU A 198 20.19 10.03 -6.86
C LEU A 198 21.69 9.71 -6.93
N PRO A 199 22.10 8.44 -6.86
CA PRO A 199 23.46 8.05 -7.13
C PRO A 199 23.77 8.20 -8.64
N ARG A 200 25.05 8.26 -8.99
CA ARG A 200 25.54 8.42 -10.36
C ARG A 200 24.90 7.42 -11.34
N GLN A 201 24.80 6.18 -10.95
CA GLN A 201 24.19 5.10 -11.76
C GLN A 201 22.72 5.40 -12.11
N ALA A 202 21.97 5.95 -11.15
CA ALA A 202 20.59 6.35 -11.39
C ALA A 202 20.51 7.54 -12.36
N VAL A 203 21.37 8.55 -12.21
CA VAL A 203 21.43 9.71 -13.11
C VAL A 203 21.77 9.29 -14.53
N GLU A 204 22.79 8.44 -14.72
CA GLU A 204 23.19 7.92 -16.04
C GLU A 204 22.06 7.12 -16.69
N MET A 205 21.41 6.22 -15.95
CA MET A 205 20.27 5.47 -16.45
C MET A 205 19.11 6.39 -16.84
N LEU A 206 18.78 7.40 -16.02
CA LEU A 206 17.71 8.35 -16.28
C LEU A 206 17.99 9.24 -17.49
N LYS A 207 19.24 9.68 -17.72
CA LYS A 207 19.63 10.40 -18.94
C LYS A 207 19.39 9.55 -20.19
N GLY A 208 19.78 8.27 -20.17
CA GLY A 208 19.51 7.34 -21.27
C GLY A 208 18.01 7.10 -21.47
N LEU A 209 17.25 6.93 -20.38
CA LEU A 209 15.82 6.73 -20.42
C LEU A 209 15.06 7.96 -20.94
N HIS A 210 15.54 9.17 -20.64
CA HIS A 210 14.95 10.43 -21.13
C HIS A 210 14.94 10.51 -22.66
N ALA A 211 15.94 9.96 -23.32
CA ALA A 211 15.95 9.88 -24.80
C ALA A 211 14.78 9.03 -25.35
N ILE A 212 14.24 8.11 -24.56
CA ILE A 212 13.18 7.17 -24.97
C ILE A 212 11.79 7.65 -24.51
N THR A 213 11.67 8.14 -23.28
CA THR A 213 10.38 8.49 -22.66
C THR A 213 10.28 9.94 -22.20
N GLY A 214 11.29 10.78 -22.45
CA GLY A 214 11.32 12.18 -22.00
C GLY A 214 10.22 13.07 -22.61
N ASN A 215 9.61 12.65 -23.72
CA ASN A 215 8.43 13.30 -24.31
C ASN A 215 7.11 12.85 -23.67
N ARG A 216 7.15 12.00 -22.64
CA ARG A 216 6.01 11.52 -21.87
C ARG A 216 6.00 12.15 -20.48
N LYS A 217 4.86 12.07 -19.80
CA LYS A 217 4.75 12.51 -18.41
C LYS A 217 5.56 11.59 -17.47
N HIS A 218 5.42 10.28 -17.66
CA HIS A 218 5.97 9.28 -16.74
C HIS A 218 7.27 8.67 -17.26
N LEU A 219 8.22 8.39 -16.35
CA LEU A 219 9.45 7.66 -16.66
C LEU A 219 9.14 6.29 -17.28
N PHE A 220 8.16 5.62 -16.70
CA PHE A 220 7.73 4.27 -17.03
C PHE A 220 6.27 4.28 -17.49
N PRO A 221 6.00 4.64 -18.75
CA PRO A 221 4.63 4.65 -19.27
C PRO A 221 4.05 3.25 -19.31
N GLY A 222 2.74 3.15 -19.11
CA GLY A 222 2.00 1.92 -19.21
C GLY A 222 2.09 1.28 -20.60
N ARG A 223 1.90 -0.03 -20.68
CA ARG A 223 1.92 -0.76 -21.95
C ARG A 223 0.66 -0.47 -22.77
N ASP A 224 -0.49 -0.51 -22.13
CA ASP A 224 -1.79 -0.40 -22.79
C ASP A 224 -2.26 1.07 -22.89
N ASP A 225 -1.94 1.89 -21.91
CA ASP A 225 -2.11 3.34 -21.95
C ASP A 225 -0.78 4.03 -21.64
N ARG A 226 -0.20 4.64 -22.64
CA ARG A 226 1.09 5.35 -22.53
C ARG A 226 1.00 6.70 -21.82
N ASN A 227 -0.19 7.20 -21.55
CA ASN A 227 -0.41 8.41 -20.75
C ASN A 227 -0.53 8.09 -19.25
N ALA A 228 -0.84 6.84 -18.92
CA ALA A 228 -0.81 6.34 -17.56
C ALA A 228 0.57 5.78 -17.18
N PRO A 229 0.94 5.76 -15.90
CA PRO A 229 2.17 5.12 -15.45
C PRO A 229 2.07 3.59 -15.53
N MET A 230 3.21 2.92 -15.51
CA MET A 230 3.30 1.47 -15.38
C MET A 230 2.68 1.02 -14.05
N SER A 231 1.86 -0.01 -14.09
CA SER A 231 1.31 -0.61 -12.88
C SER A 231 2.41 -1.29 -12.04
N ALA A 232 2.42 -1.04 -10.73
CA ALA A 232 3.28 -1.78 -9.79
C ALA A 232 3.03 -3.31 -9.81
N ALA A 233 1.90 -3.77 -10.38
CA ALA A 233 1.66 -5.19 -10.63
C ALA A 233 2.66 -5.78 -11.63
N SER A 234 3.17 -4.98 -12.58
CA SER A 234 4.16 -5.42 -13.57
C SER A 234 5.46 -5.90 -12.90
N LEU A 235 5.90 -5.22 -11.84
CA LEU A 235 7.05 -5.66 -11.03
C LEU A 235 6.79 -7.02 -10.38
N ARG A 236 5.59 -7.25 -9.84
CA ARG A 236 5.24 -8.53 -9.22
C ARG A 236 5.17 -9.66 -10.24
N GLN A 237 4.69 -9.40 -11.45
CA GLN A 237 4.67 -10.37 -12.54
C GLN A 237 6.07 -10.76 -12.98
N ALA A 238 6.99 -9.77 -13.14
CA ALA A 238 8.38 -10.04 -13.47
C ALA A 238 9.09 -10.85 -12.36
N ILE A 239 8.88 -10.50 -11.09
CA ILE A 239 9.38 -11.25 -9.94
C ILE A 239 8.91 -12.71 -9.98
N LYS A 240 7.64 -12.94 -10.32
CA LYS A 240 7.07 -14.28 -10.47
C LYS A 240 7.70 -15.04 -11.64
N ALA A 241 7.85 -14.38 -12.79
CA ALA A 241 8.45 -14.98 -13.99
C ALA A 241 9.93 -15.38 -13.76
N LEU A 242 10.65 -14.61 -12.93
CA LEU A 242 12.03 -14.89 -12.52
C LEU A 242 12.15 -15.92 -11.38
N GLY A 243 11.04 -16.46 -10.87
CA GLY A 243 11.05 -17.46 -9.79
C GLY A 243 11.25 -16.90 -8.37
N TRP A 244 11.25 -15.58 -8.19
CA TRP A 244 11.54 -14.92 -6.90
C TRP A 244 10.31 -14.72 -6.01
N SER A 245 9.09 -15.04 -6.44
CA SER A 245 7.86 -14.71 -5.71
C SER A 245 7.75 -15.31 -4.30
N GLY A 246 8.40 -16.44 -4.04
CA GLY A 246 8.49 -17.06 -2.71
C GLY A 246 9.39 -16.28 -1.74
N THR A 247 10.49 -15.74 -2.24
CA THR A 247 11.57 -15.15 -1.46
C THR A 247 11.52 -13.64 -1.42
N TYR A 248 11.13 -13.00 -2.52
CA TYR A 248 11.18 -11.55 -2.70
C TYR A 248 9.82 -10.96 -3.09
N SER A 249 9.62 -9.69 -2.75
CA SER A 249 8.52 -8.84 -3.25
C SER A 249 9.06 -7.41 -3.39
N PRO A 250 8.44 -6.55 -4.23
CA PRO A 250 8.94 -5.18 -4.42
C PRO A 250 9.14 -4.41 -3.10
N HIS A 251 8.28 -4.62 -2.12
CA HIS A 251 8.40 -3.95 -0.82
C HIS A 251 9.58 -4.47 0.02
N ALA A 252 10.02 -5.72 -0.21
CA ALA A 252 11.17 -6.29 0.49
C ALA A 252 12.50 -5.63 0.11
N THR A 253 12.56 -4.86 -1.00
CA THR A 253 13.71 -3.99 -1.31
C THR A 253 14.06 -3.07 -0.13
N ARG A 254 13.05 -2.45 0.46
CA ARG A 254 13.23 -1.50 1.56
C ARG A 254 13.69 -2.19 2.84
N THR A 255 13.12 -3.35 3.15
CA THR A 255 13.56 -4.18 4.29
C THR A 255 15.01 -4.63 4.10
N SER A 256 15.35 -5.13 2.90
CA SER A 256 16.71 -5.55 2.58
C SER A 256 17.69 -4.38 2.60
N GLY A 257 17.33 -3.25 1.98
CA GLY A 257 18.16 -2.04 1.97
C GLY A 257 18.40 -1.50 3.37
N SER A 258 17.35 -1.39 4.19
CA SER A 258 17.49 -0.96 5.59
C SER A 258 18.43 -1.88 6.38
N THR A 259 18.25 -3.20 6.26
CA THR A 259 19.10 -4.18 6.96
C THR A 259 20.55 -4.08 6.52
N ARG A 260 20.81 -4.03 5.20
CA ARG A 260 22.19 -3.95 4.69
C ARG A 260 22.86 -2.62 5.02
N LEU A 261 22.15 -1.49 4.95
CA LEU A 261 22.67 -0.18 5.37
C LEU A 261 23.02 -0.14 6.87
N ASN A 262 22.20 -0.78 7.72
CA ASN A 262 22.55 -0.93 9.15
C ASN A 262 23.81 -1.77 9.34
N GLU A 263 23.98 -2.86 8.60
CA GLU A 263 25.20 -3.68 8.64
C GLU A 263 26.44 -2.95 8.11
N MET A 264 26.26 -2.00 7.18
CA MET A 264 27.31 -1.10 6.71
C MET A 264 27.66 0.00 7.74
N GLY A 265 26.98 0.06 8.89
CA GLY A 265 27.26 1.00 9.97
C GLY A 265 26.59 2.38 9.81
N TYR A 266 25.65 2.54 8.87
CA TYR A 266 24.91 3.78 8.76
C TYR A 266 23.92 3.97 9.91
N ARG A 267 23.76 5.22 10.35
CA ARG A 267 22.89 5.56 11.47
C ARG A 267 21.42 5.26 11.14
N PRO A 268 20.68 4.67 12.08
CA PRO A 268 19.26 4.34 11.86
C PRO A 268 18.41 5.55 11.44
N ASP A 269 18.64 6.74 12.04
CA ASP A 269 17.91 7.96 11.67
C ASP A 269 18.14 8.39 10.21
N ALA A 270 19.35 8.22 9.68
CA ALA A 270 19.68 8.49 8.30
C ALA A 270 19.03 7.47 7.34
N ILE A 271 18.86 6.22 7.78
CA ILE A 271 18.17 5.18 7.01
C ILE A 271 16.65 5.44 7.00
N GLU A 272 16.05 5.73 8.17
CA GLU A 272 14.62 6.04 8.29
C GLU A 272 14.23 7.29 7.48
N ALA A 273 15.11 8.31 7.43
CA ALA A 273 14.90 9.49 6.60
C ALA A 273 14.87 9.12 5.09
N GLN A 274 15.79 8.25 4.62
CA GLN A 274 15.77 7.76 3.25
C GLN A 274 14.50 7.00 2.91
N LEU A 275 14.00 6.23 3.87
CA LEU A 275 12.77 5.46 3.72
C LEU A 275 11.49 6.32 3.86
N ALA A 276 11.60 7.62 4.14
CA ALA A 276 10.45 8.49 4.44
C ALA A 276 9.50 7.86 5.48
N HIS A 277 10.06 7.23 6.51
CA HIS A 277 9.30 6.80 7.67
C HIS A 277 9.01 8.00 8.56
N ALA A 278 7.81 8.03 9.16
CA ALA A 278 7.44 9.12 10.06
C ALA A 278 8.35 9.12 11.28
N ASP A 279 9.16 10.17 11.41
CA ASP A 279 9.98 10.38 12.59
C ASP A 279 9.06 10.70 13.78
N GLN A 280 9.13 9.90 14.84
CA GLN A 280 8.37 10.12 16.07
C GLN A 280 8.87 11.33 16.87
N ASN A 281 10.03 11.91 16.51
CA ASN A 281 10.65 13.05 17.16
C ASN A 281 10.71 14.28 16.25
N ASN A 282 9.69 15.14 16.31
CA ASN A 282 9.59 16.39 15.54
C ASN A 282 10.73 17.41 15.84
N VAL A 283 11.42 17.29 16.95
CA VAL A 283 12.40 18.31 17.43
C VAL A 283 13.75 18.23 16.69
N ARG A 284 14.15 17.06 16.18
CA ARG A 284 15.43 16.90 15.46
C ARG A 284 15.42 17.38 14.01
N ARG A 285 14.27 17.67 13.46
CA ARG A 285 14.04 17.94 12.04
C ARG A 285 14.46 19.33 11.58
N THR A 286 14.64 20.28 12.48
CA THR A 286 14.79 21.70 12.17
C THR A 286 16.25 22.15 11.97
N TYR A 287 17.22 21.32 12.31
CA TYR A 287 18.63 21.71 12.26
C TYR A 287 19.39 21.03 11.11
N ASN A 288 19.77 21.86 10.11
CA ASN A 288 20.82 21.59 9.11
C ASN A 288 20.46 20.77 7.87
N HIS A 289 19.51 21.25 7.05
CA HIS A 289 19.09 20.59 5.81
C HIS A 289 20.22 20.37 4.78
N ALA A 290 21.15 21.30 4.61
CA ALA A 290 22.18 21.20 3.56
C ALA A 290 23.23 20.10 3.85
N THR A 291 23.84 20.13 5.03
CA THR A 291 24.83 19.10 5.46
C THR A 291 24.22 17.72 5.63
N TYR A 292 22.92 17.66 5.92
CA TYR A 292 22.21 16.39 6.02
C TYR A 292 22.00 15.78 4.63
N PHE A 293 21.67 16.60 3.62
CA PHE A 293 21.46 16.14 2.27
C PHE A 293 22.76 15.61 1.63
N GLU A 294 23.89 16.30 1.78
CA GLU A 294 25.21 15.84 1.31
C GLU A 294 25.58 14.45 1.92
N LYS A 295 25.32 14.26 3.22
CA LYS A 295 25.53 12.96 3.86
C LYS A 295 24.62 11.86 3.31
N GLN A 296 23.38 12.22 2.95
CA GLN A 296 22.45 11.31 2.31
C GLN A 296 22.91 10.94 0.88
N GLN A 297 23.44 11.91 0.12
CA GLN A 297 24.01 11.66 -1.21
C GLN A 297 25.19 10.68 -1.14
N ALA A 298 26.14 10.93 -0.24
CA ALA A 298 27.29 10.06 -0.05
C ALA A 298 26.87 8.63 0.34
N LYS A 299 25.92 8.50 1.27
CA LYS A 299 25.38 7.19 1.67
C LYS A 299 24.72 6.46 0.50
N MET A 300 23.89 7.15 -0.30
CA MET A 300 23.20 6.50 -1.41
C MET A 300 24.14 6.19 -2.57
N GLN A 301 25.23 6.93 -2.71
CA GLN A 301 26.28 6.58 -3.66
C GLN A 301 27.03 5.31 -3.22
N ASP A 302 27.49 5.23 -1.97
CA ASP A 302 28.11 4.01 -1.43
C ASP A 302 27.15 2.79 -1.52
N TRP A 303 25.88 2.98 -1.24
CA TRP A 303 24.85 1.96 -1.42
C TRP A 303 24.79 1.45 -2.86
N ALA A 304 24.75 2.36 -3.84
CA ALA A 304 24.67 2.00 -5.25
C ALA A 304 25.95 1.27 -5.73
N ASP A 305 27.11 1.73 -5.27
CA ASP A 305 28.39 1.08 -5.58
C ASP A 305 28.45 -0.34 -5.03
N ARG A 306 27.91 -0.59 -3.81
CA ARG A 306 27.78 -1.94 -3.25
C ARG A 306 26.82 -2.82 -4.03
N LEU A 307 25.73 -2.27 -4.52
CA LEU A 307 24.79 -3.03 -5.37
C LEU A 307 25.48 -3.49 -6.68
N ASP A 308 26.29 -2.64 -7.28
CA ASP A 308 27.06 -2.97 -8.48
C ASP A 308 28.13 -4.04 -8.21
N GLU A 309 28.82 -3.94 -7.06
CA GLU A 309 29.77 -4.95 -6.60
C GLU A 309 29.09 -6.32 -6.43
N TRP A 310 27.97 -6.37 -5.72
CA TRP A 310 27.24 -7.64 -5.50
C TRP A 310 26.66 -8.21 -6.78
N LYS A 311 26.21 -7.34 -7.71
CA LYS A 311 25.74 -7.77 -9.03
C LYS A 311 26.87 -8.35 -9.88
N GLY A 312 28.08 -7.78 -9.79
CA GLY A 312 29.25 -8.27 -10.53
C GLY A 312 29.83 -9.58 -10.00
N GLN A 313 29.47 -9.97 -8.75
CA GLN A 313 29.88 -11.23 -8.12
C GLN A 313 28.87 -12.38 -8.35
N ALA A 314 27.70 -12.11 -8.92
CA ALA A 314 26.60 -13.05 -9.16
C ALA A 314 26.57 -13.55 -10.60
#